data_bcf466a2bff860ada587fd9565fe73ae
#
_entry.id   bcf466a2bff860ada587fd9565fe73ae
#
_cell.length_a   1.000
_cell.length_b   1.000
_cell.length_c   1.000
_cell.angle_alpha   90.00
_cell.angle_beta   90.00
_cell.angle_gamma   90.00
#
_symmetry.space_group_name_H-M   'P 1'
#
loop_
_entity.id
_entity.type
_entity.pdbx_description
1 polymer ?
#
loop_
_entity_poly.entity_id
_entity_poly.type
_entity_poly.pdbx_seq_one_letter_code
_entity_poly.pdbx_strand_id
1 'polypeptide(L)'
;VYKRQDLTQHTDLIAVQGKDAISVIKDIMTIPNKFSTLKESVFTYARTGYTGEDGVEIMLEHKNTLDLIDQLESRGVKPCGLGSRDTLRLEASLPLYGFELSDDITPVEAGLKWTLSNHDEYLGRNVIDEQLKTKEHKYLKKFKLNAKQIARTGTVCNSGPISGVVTSG
;
A
#
# COMPACT_ATOMS: atom_id res chain seq x y z
N VAL A 1 4.04 -13.20 24.60
CA VAL A 1 3.98 -14.20 23.53
C VAL A 1 3.06 -13.68 22.42
N TYR A 2 3.61 -13.47 21.24
CA TYR A 2 2.79 -13.09 20.07
C TYR A 2 2.10 -14.33 19.51
N LYS A 3 0.78 -14.27 19.39
CA LYS A 3 0.03 -15.26 18.60
C LYS A 3 -0.02 -14.77 17.15
N ARG A 4 0.60 -15.52 16.24
CA ARG A 4 0.51 -15.30 14.80
C ARG A 4 -0.20 -16.50 14.17
N GLN A 5 -1.21 -16.25 13.35
CA GLN A 5 -1.93 -17.27 12.61
C GLN A 5 -1.90 -16.90 11.12
N ASP A 6 -1.58 -17.87 10.29
CA ASP A 6 -1.74 -17.76 8.84
C ASP A 6 -3.15 -18.25 8.47
N LEU A 7 -3.97 -17.35 7.94
CA LEU A 7 -5.34 -17.62 7.52
C LEU A 7 -5.49 -17.64 5.99
N THR A 8 -4.40 -17.51 5.25
CA THR A 8 -4.40 -17.36 3.78
C THR A 8 -5.17 -18.48 3.07
N GLN A 9 -5.10 -19.71 3.59
CA GLN A 9 -5.79 -20.87 3.03
C GLN A 9 -7.31 -20.87 3.25
N HIS A 10 -7.84 -19.96 4.04
CA HIS A 10 -9.24 -19.96 4.48
C HIS A 10 -9.96 -18.65 4.20
N THR A 11 -9.21 -17.61 3.80
CA THR A 11 -9.76 -16.26 3.64
C THR A 11 -9.33 -15.63 2.33
N ASP A 12 -10.20 -14.77 1.81
CA ASP A 12 -9.91 -13.83 0.73
C ASP A 12 -9.79 -12.42 1.26
N LEU A 13 -9.08 -11.57 0.51
CA LEU A 13 -8.97 -10.14 0.74
C LEU A 13 -9.49 -9.38 -0.48
N ILE A 14 -10.57 -8.62 -0.30
CA ILE A 14 -11.17 -7.78 -1.34
C ILE A 14 -10.95 -6.33 -0.98
N ALA A 15 -10.36 -5.55 -1.90
CA ALA A 15 -10.21 -4.11 -1.76
C ALA A 15 -11.25 -3.40 -2.63
N VAL A 16 -12.11 -2.59 -2.01
CA VAL A 16 -13.08 -1.73 -2.70
C VAL A 16 -12.63 -0.29 -2.52
N GLN A 17 -12.20 0.33 -3.62
CA GLN A 17 -11.50 1.61 -3.59
C GLN A 17 -12.08 2.58 -4.62
N GLY A 18 -12.00 3.88 -4.35
CA GLY A 18 -12.41 4.93 -5.27
C GLY A 18 -13.34 5.95 -4.62
N LYS A 19 -13.57 7.06 -5.32
CA LYS A 19 -14.35 8.20 -4.79
C LYS A 19 -15.75 7.83 -4.29
N ASP A 20 -16.37 6.79 -4.87
CA ASP A 20 -17.72 6.35 -4.54
C ASP A 20 -17.73 5.08 -3.65
N ALA A 21 -16.56 4.50 -3.34
CA ALA A 21 -16.46 3.22 -2.61
C ALA A 21 -17.22 3.24 -1.29
N ILE A 22 -17.03 4.28 -0.47
CA ILE A 22 -17.68 4.40 0.83
C ILE A 22 -19.22 4.52 0.69
N SER A 23 -19.71 5.21 -0.36
CA SER A 23 -21.14 5.35 -0.59
C SER A 23 -21.82 4.03 -0.98
N VAL A 24 -21.08 3.14 -1.64
CA VAL A 24 -21.56 1.79 -2.00
C VAL A 24 -21.50 0.85 -0.79
N ILE A 25 -20.36 0.87 -0.08
CA ILE A 25 -20.08 -0.07 1.01
C ILE A 25 -21.02 0.16 2.22
N LYS A 26 -21.42 1.40 2.51
CA LYS A 26 -22.35 1.71 3.63
C LYS A 26 -23.69 0.97 3.56
N ASP A 27 -24.10 0.51 2.38
CA ASP A 27 -25.32 -0.24 2.17
C ASP A 27 -25.13 -1.77 2.40
N ILE A 28 -23.89 -2.20 2.60
CA ILE A 28 -23.51 -3.59 2.82
C ILE A 28 -23.03 -3.81 4.25
N MET A 29 -22.26 -2.87 4.80
CA MET A 29 -21.64 -2.98 6.12
C MET A 29 -21.43 -1.63 6.80
N THR A 30 -21.20 -1.63 8.10
CA THR A 30 -20.89 -0.42 8.88
C THR A 30 -19.54 0.17 8.42
N ILE A 31 -19.46 1.47 8.21
CA ILE A 31 -18.21 2.13 7.80
C ILE A 31 -17.36 2.46 9.03
N PRO A 32 -16.13 1.94 9.13
CA PRO A 32 -15.22 2.31 10.21
C PRO A 32 -14.65 3.73 10.01
N ASN A 33 -14.09 4.28 11.06
CA ASN A 33 -13.28 5.50 10.94
C ASN A 33 -12.06 5.23 10.06
N LYS A 34 -11.50 6.27 9.42
CA LYS A 34 -10.27 6.13 8.65
C LYS A 34 -9.17 5.50 9.50
N PHE A 35 -8.44 4.55 8.88
CA PHE A 35 -7.35 3.79 9.51
C PHE A 35 -7.77 2.94 10.72
N SER A 36 -9.06 2.62 10.84
CA SER A 36 -9.55 1.69 11.85
C SER A 36 -10.14 0.44 11.24
N THR A 37 -10.26 -0.59 12.07
CA THR A 37 -10.76 -1.91 11.69
C THR A 37 -12.03 -2.21 12.47
N LEU A 38 -13.00 -2.84 11.81
CA LEU A 38 -14.19 -3.43 12.44
C LEU A 38 -14.24 -4.92 12.12
N LYS A 39 -14.83 -5.67 13.04
CA LYS A 39 -15.15 -7.09 12.86
C LYS A 39 -16.65 -7.27 13.05
N GLU A 40 -17.30 -7.77 12.02
CA GLU A 40 -18.68 -8.23 12.03
C GLU A 40 -18.73 -9.75 11.82
N SER A 41 -19.90 -10.34 11.85
CA SER A 41 -20.08 -11.81 11.91
C SER A 41 -19.26 -12.59 10.87
N VAL A 42 -19.23 -12.12 9.63
CA VAL A 42 -18.57 -12.81 8.50
C VAL A 42 -17.39 -12.02 7.89
N PHE A 43 -17.24 -10.76 8.28
CA PHE A 43 -16.23 -9.84 7.72
C PHE A 43 -15.31 -9.29 8.80
N THR A 44 -14.04 -9.16 8.47
CA THR A 44 -13.14 -8.25 9.15
C THR A 44 -12.67 -7.24 8.10
N TYR A 45 -12.87 -5.97 8.32
CA TYR A 45 -12.59 -4.96 7.31
C TYR A 45 -11.99 -3.70 7.93
N ALA A 46 -11.14 -3.06 7.17
CA ALA A 46 -10.45 -1.84 7.54
C ALA A 46 -10.73 -0.74 6.52
N ARG A 47 -10.90 0.50 6.99
CA ARG A 47 -10.96 1.66 6.08
C ARG A 47 -9.55 2.12 5.73
N THR A 48 -8.93 1.32 4.91
CA THR A 48 -7.56 1.44 4.40
C THR A 48 -7.54 1.11 2.92
N GLY A 49 -6.42 1.31 2.26
CA GLY A 49 -6.26 0.99 0.85
C GLY A 49 -4.87 1.29 0.33
N TYR A 50 -4.66 0.99 -0.95
CA TYR A 50 -3.38 1.10 -1.64
C TYR A 50 -3.52 1.77 -3.01
N THR A 51 -4.44 2.74 -3.12
CA THR A 51 -4.73 3.44 -4.37
C THR A 51 -4.69 4.95 -4.27
N GLY A 52 -4.48 5.48 -3.06
CA GLY A 52 -4.60 6.92 -2.80
C GLY A 52 -6.04 7.43 -2.64
N GLU A 53 -7.02 6.60 -2.99
CA GLU A 53 -8.45 6.88 -2.82
C GLU A 53 -8.98 6.33 -1.49
N ASP A 54 -10.17 6.79 -1.09
CA ASP A 54 -10.87 6.24 0.07
C ASP A 54 -11.51 4.89 -0.28
N GLY A 55 -11.64 4.02 0.71
CA GLY A 55 -12.21 2.70 0.52
C GLY A 55 -12.00 1.78 1.70
N VAL A 56 -12.27 0.51 1.48
CA VAL A 56 -12.12 -0.53 2.50
C VAL A 56 -11.38 -1.74 1.94
N GLU A 57 -10.68 -2.43 2.82
CA GLU A 57 -10.09 -3.75 2.59
C GLU A 57 -10.84 -4.74 3.46
N ILE A 58 -11.44 -5.76 2.86
CA ILE A 58 -12.38 -6.69 3.47
C ILE A 58 -11.77 -8.08 3.46
N MET A 59 -11.53 -8.65 4.63
CA MET A 59 -11.12 -10.04 4.82
C MET A 59 -12.34 -10.88 5.20
N LEU A 60 -12.56 -11.97 4.47
CA LEU A 60 -13.70 -12.86 4.66
C LEU A 60 -13.34 -14.31 4.33
N GLU A 61 -14.14 -15.26 4.81
CA GLU A 61 -13.98 -16.67 4.45
C GLU A 61 -14.34 -16.90 2.97
N HIS A 62 -13.62 -17.77 2.27
CA HIS A 62 -13.82 -18.11 0.84
C HIS A 62 -15.30 -18.33 0.46
N LYS A 63 -16.07 -19.03 1.32
CA LYS A 63 -17.49 -19.34 1.06
C LYS A 63 -18.38 -18.09 0.89
N ASN A 64 -17.96 -16.93 1.41
CA ASN A 64 -18.74 -15.70 1.37
C ASN A 64 -18.26 -14.74 0.25
N THR A 65 -17.18 -15.09 -0.44
CA THR A 65 -16.50 -14.19 -1.38
C THR A 65 -17.35 -13.89 -2.61
N LEU A 66 -17.94 -14.91 -3.22
CA LEU A 66 -18.76 -14.75 -4.43
C LEU A 66 -20.00 -13.91 -4.13
N ASP A 67 -20.68 -14.16 -3.02
CA ASP A 67 -21.87 -13.40 -2.60
C ASP A 67 -21.54 -11.92 -2.40
N LEU A 68 -20.37 -11.61 -1.85
CA LEU A 68 -19.92 -10.21 -1.71
C LEU A 68 -19.60 -9.59 -3.06
N ILE A 69 -18.94 -10.30 -3.96
CA ILE A 69 -18.62 -9.83 -5.32
C ILE A 69 -19.92 -9.52 -6.07
N ASP A 70 -20.90 -10.42 -6.06
CA ASP A 70 -22.19 -10.21 -6.73
C ASP A 70 -22.92 -8.99 -6.16
N GLN A 71 -22.88 -8.79 -4.85
CA GLN A 71 -23.45 -7.59 -4.21
C GLN A 71 -22.74 -6.30 -4.66
N LEU A 72 -21.42 -6.32 -4.79
CA LEU A 72 -20.64 -5.16 -5.24
C LEU A 72 -20.92 -4.86 -6.72
N GLU A 73 -20.90 -5.86 -7.60
CA GLU A 73 -21.16 -5.70 -9.03
C GLU A 73 -22.59 -5.20 -9.30
N SER A 74 -23.58 -5.73 -8.56
CA SER A 74 -24.97 -5.25 -8.68
C SER A 74 -25.16 -3.78 -8.32
N ARG A 75 -24.21 -3.19 -7.58
CA ARG A 75 -24.15 -1.77 -7.22
C ARG A 75 -23.22 -0.95 -8.12
N GLY A 76 -22.74 -1.55 -9.21
CA GLY A 76 -21.91 -0.88 -10.21
C GLY A 76 -20.41 -0.80 -9.86
N VAL A 77 -19.94 -1.52 -8.83
CA VAL A 77 -18.52 -1.67 -8.59
C VAL A 77 -17.92 -2.54 -9.68
N LYS A 78 -16.83 -2.08 -10.29
CA LYS A 78 -16.19 -2.79 -11.40
C LYS A 78 -15.02 -3.62 -10.90
N PRO A 79 -14.90 -4.90 -11.27
CA PRO A 79 -13.71 -5.67 -11.01
C PRO A 79 -12.51 -5.09 -11.76
N CYS A 80 -11.37 -5.03 -11.09
CA CYS A 80 -10.15 -4.45 -11.61
C CYS A 80 -8.99 -5.43 -11.45
N GLY A 81 -8.12 -5.51 -12.46
CA GLY A 81 -6.95 -6.37 -12.42
C GLY A 81 -5.77 -5.76 -11.65
N LEU A 82 -4.77 -6.59 -11.34
CA LEU A 82 -3.56 -6.19 -10.61
C LEU A 82 -2.79 -5.04 -11.27
N GLY A 83 -2.84 -4.93 -12.60
CA GLY A 83 -2.22 -3.81 -13.32
C GLY A 83 -2.77 -2.45 -12.93
N SER A 84 -4.09 -2.34 -12.71
CA SER A 84 -4.68 -1.08 -12.24
C SER A 84 -4.28 -0.77 -10.79
N ARG A 85 -4.18 -1.78 -9.93
CA ARG A 85 -3.68 -1.62 -8.55
C ARG A 85 -2.24 -1.08 -8.54
N ASP A 86 -1.36 -1.62 -9.40
CA ASP A 86 0.03 -1.17 -9.50
C ASP A 86 0.12 0.27 -10.05
N THR A 87 -0.64 0.60 -11.08
CA THR A 87 -0.69 1.97 -11.61
C THR A 87 -1.18 2.96 -10.56
N LEU A 88 -2.26 2.66 -9.86
CA LEU A 88 -2.86 3.56 -8.86
C LEU A 88 -1.93 3.75 -7.65
N ARG A 89 -1.30 2.69 -7.13
CA ARG A 89 -0.33 2.84 -6.03
C ARG A 89 0.86 3.69 -6.44
N LEU A 90 1.34 3.55 -7.68
CA LEU A 90 2.45 4.33 -8.22
C LEU A 90 2.07 5.81 -8.34
N GLU A 91 0.91 6.12 -8.91
CA GLU A 91 0.39 7.50 -8.98
C GLU A 91 0.19 8.11 -7.59
N ALA A 92 -0.29 7.34 -6.62
CA ALA A 92 -0.40 7.73 -5.22
C ALA A 92 0.95 7.77 -4.50
N SER A 93 2.02 7.34 -5.18
CA SER A 93 3.38 7.29 -4.63
C SER A 93 3.52 6.37 -3.41
N LEU A 94 2.78 5.28 -3.38
CA LEU A 94 2.86 4.26 -2.34
C LEU A 94 3.96 3.25 -2.71
N PRO A 95 4.89 2.95 -1.80
CA PRO A 95 6.00 2.04 -2.06
C PRO A 95 5.53 0.59 -2.12
N LEU A 96 6.21 -0.23 -2.93
CA LEU A 96 5.97 -1.66 -3.09
C LEU A 96 7.20 -2.45 -2.63
N TYR A 97 6.97 -3.52 -1.87
CA TYR A 97 8.04 -4.45 -1.51
C TYR A 97 8.60 -5.16 -2.75
N GLY A 98 9.92 -5.29 -2.80
CA GLY A 98 10.66 -5.78 -3.96
C GLY A 98 11.07 -4.67 -4.96
N PHE A 99 10.56 -3.45 -4.78
CA PHE A 99 10.90 -2.27 -5.60
C PHE A 99 11.45 -1.12 -4.73
N GLU A 100 10.61 -0.41 -4.01
CA GLU A 100 11.02 0.67 -3.11
C GLU A 100 11.38 0.18 -1.71
N LEU A 101 10.93 -1.03 -1.34
CA LEU A 101 11.15 -1.66 -0.04
C LEU A 101 11.82 -3.02 -0.22
N SER A 102 12.84 -3.29 0.61
CA SER A 102 13.51 -4.58 0.72
C SER A 102 14.24 -4.68 2.05
N ASP A 103 14.86 -5.81 2.31
CA ASP A 103 15.69 -5.99 3.51
C ASP A 103 16.96 -5.11 3.50
N ASP A 104 17.35 -4.60 2.31
CA ASP A 104 18.53 -3.74 2.11
C ASP A 104 18.19 -2.25 2.07
N ILE A 105 16.93 -1.87 2.24
CA ILE A 105 16.45 -0.48 2.17
C ILE A 105 15.87 -0.07 3.52
N THR A 106 16.46 0.94 4.13
CA THR A 106 15.98 1.45 5.42
C THR A 106 14.71 2.30 5.24
N PRO A 107 13.88 2.46 6.29
CA PRO A 107 12.75 3.38 6.26
C PRO A 107 13.14 4.83 5.93
N VAL A 108 14.36 5.25 6.28
CA VAL A 108 14.87 6.59 5.94
C VAL A 108 15.09 6.72 4.43
N GLU A 109 15.72 5.74 3.80
CA GLU A 109 15.96 5.69 2.36
C GLU A 109 14.65 5.59 1.56
N ALA A 110 13.69 4.83 2.06
CA ALA A 110 12.36 4.69 1.46
C ALA A 110 11.44 5.91 1.66
N GLY A 111 11.90 6.95 2.37
CA GLY A 111 11.07 8.12 2.67
C GLY A 111 9.97 7.87 3.71
N LEU A 112 10.09 6.81 4.50
CA LEU A 112 9.11 6.37 5.51
C LEU A 112 9.54 6.70 6.95
N LYS A 113 10.42 7.67 7.16
CA LYS A 113 10.93 8.01 8.50
C LYS A 113 9.81 8.38 9.50
N TRP A 114 8.63 8.77 9.01
CA TRP A 114 7.46 9.06 9.85
C TRP A 114 6.90 7.84 10.58
N THR A 115 7.28 6.62 10.15
CA THR A 115 6.89 5.36 10.80
C THR A 115 7.79 4.99 11.98
N LEU A 116 8.91 5.69 12.15
CA LEU A 116 9.91 5.37 13.17
C LEU A 116 9.46 5.86 14.54
N SER A 117 9.62 5.01 15.56
CA SER A 117 9.42 5.42 16.94
C SER A 117 10.60 6.27 17.44
N ASN A 118 10.29 7.37 18.13
CA ASN A 118 11.29 8.20 18.79
C ASN A 118 11.64 7.70 20.22
N HIS A 119 10.84 6.80 20.77
CA HIS A 119 10.88 6.43 22.18
C HIS A 119 11.32 4.99 22.44
N ASP A 120 11.14 4.10 21.46
CA ASP A 120 11.35 2.68 21.65
C ASP A 120 12.69 2.22 21.07
N GLU A 121 13.31 1.23 21.70
CA GLU A 121 14.40 0.48 21.10
C GLU A 121 13.84 -0.49 20.06
N TYR A 122 14.46 -0.54 18.87
CA TYR A 122 14.11 -1.46 17.79
C TYR A 122 15.36 -1.92 17.04
N LEU A 123 15.26 -3.02 16.35
CA LEU A 123 16.36 -3.55 15.54
C LEU A 123 16.78 -2.55 14.46
N GLY A 124 18.09 -2.27 14.38
CA GLY A 124 18.64 -1.35 13.37
C GLY A 124 18.58 0.12 13.75
N ARG A 125 18.14 0.49 14.97
CA ARG A 125 18.04 1.88 15.40
C ARG A 125 19.34 2.67 15.25
N ASN A 126 20.48 2.07 15.59
CA ASN A 126 21.78 2.70 15.44
C ASN A 126 22.10 3.12 13.99
N VAL A 127 21.74 2.28 13.02
CA VAL A 127 21.89 2.59 11.58
C VAL A 127 20.99 3.75 11.17
N ILE A 128 19.74 3.73 11.64
CA ILE A 128 18.77 4.79 11.38
C ILE A 128 19.23 6.13 11.95
N ASP A 129 19.67 6.14 13.22
CA ASP A 129 20.14 7.35 13.89
C ASP A 129 21.39 7.93 13.19
N GLU A 130 22.30 7.08 12.71
CA GLU A 130 23.45 7.50 11.92
C GLU A 130 23.02 8.13 10.57
N GLN A 131 22.15 7.48 9.83
CA GLN A 131 21.63 8.02 8.56
C GLN A 131 20.91 9.36 8.74
N LEU A 132 20.13 9.51 9.80
CA LEU A 132 19.45 10.76 10.12
C LEU A 132 20.43 11.88 10.49
N LYS A 133 21.54 11.55 11.15
CA LYS A 133 22.59 12.49 11.58
C LYS A 133 23.49 12.91 10.41
N THR A 134 24.04 11.97 9.68
CA THR A 134 25.02 12.22 8.59
C THR A 134 24.34 12.65 7.30
N LYS A 135 23.10 12.20 7.07
CA LYS A 135 22.38 12.32 5.78
C LYS A 135 23.08 11.61 4.63
N GLU A 136 23.97 10.68 4.93
CA GLU A 136 24.69 9.85 3.96
C GLU A 136 23.91 8.56 3.72
N HIS A 137 22.93 8.63 2.82
CA HIS A 137 22.08 7.51 2.43
C HIS A 137 21.44 7.73 1.06
N LYS A 138 20.90 6.70 0.47
CA LYS A 138 20.10 6.83 -0.76
C LYS A 138 18.80 7.59 -0.47
N TYR A 139 18.27 8.22 -1.50
CA TYR A 139 17.02 8.97 -1.40
C TYR A 139 16.02 8.47 -2.42
N LEU A 140 14.82 8.10 -1.98
CA LEU A 140 13.70 7.90 -2.89
C LEU A 140 13.20 9.26 -3.40
N LYS A 141 13.16 9.41 -4.72
CA LYS A 141 12.63 10.60 -5.39
C LYS A 141 11.52 10.24 -6.35
N LYS A 142 10.49 11.06 -6.36
CA LYS A 142 9.34 10.94 -7.24
C LYS A 142 9.49 11.94 -8.38
N PHE A 143 9.21 11.52 -9.60
CA PHE A 143 9.23 12.39 -10.76
C PHE A 143 8.12 12.01 -11.75
N LYS A 144 7.77 12.95 -12.60
CA LYS A 144 6.84 12.75 -13.71
C LYS A 144 7.55 13.09 -15.00
N LEU A 145 7.46 12.21 -15.98
CA LEU A 145 7.99 12.46 -17.32
C LEU A 145 7.08 13.46 -18.06
N ASN A 146 7.71 14.41 -18.75
CA ASN A 146 7.02 15.35 -19.65
C ASN A 146 6.88 14.82 -21.07
N ALA A 147 7.13 13.54 -21.29
CA ALA A 147 7.09 12.87 -22.59
C ALA A 147 6.19 11.63 -22.53
N LYS A 148 5.81 11.13 -23.73
CA LYS A 148 5.02 9.89 -23.87
C LYS A 148 5.84 8.61 -23.60
N GLN A 149 7.06 8.75 -23.08
CA GLN A 149 7.94 7.63 -22.73
C GLN A 149 7.58 7.08 -21.35
N ILE A 150 7.80 5.78 -21.17
CA ILE A 150 7.62 5.09 -19.88
C ILE A 150 9.03 4.86 -19.31
N ALA A 151 9.26 5.33 -18.10
CA ALA A 151 10.48 5.02 -17.35
C ALA A 151 10.29 3.71 -16.61
N ARG A 152 10.72 2.61 -17.20
CA ARG A 152 10.56 1.26 -16.60
C ARG A 152 11.57 1.04 -15.48
N THR A 153 11.22 0.14 -14.56
CA THR A 153 12.11 -0.38 -13.52
C THR A 153 13.47 -0.76 -14.11
N GLY A 154 14.56 -0.34 -13.45
CA GLY A 154 15.94 -0.54 -13.91
C GLY A 154 16.46 0.55 -14.85
N THR A 155 15.63 1.47 -15.32
CA THR A 155 16.10 2.59 -16.16
C THR A 155 17.02 3.52 -15.34
N VAL A 156 18.20 3.80 -15.86
CA VAL A 156 19.15 4.74 -15.25
C VAL A 156 18.68 6.17 -15.50
N CYS A 157 18.66 6.97 -14.44
CA CYS A 157 18.32 8.38 -14.47
C CYS A 157 19.49 9.21 -13.98
N ASN A 158 19.85 10.27 -14.72
CA ASN A 158 20.92 11.18 -14.35
C ASN A 158 20.41 12.62 -14.25
N SER A 159 20.89 13.35 -13.25
CA SER A 159 20.63 14.77 -13.09
C SER A 159 21.92 15.46 -12.60
N GLY A 160 22.71 16.01 -13.54
CA GLY A 160 24.04 16.52 -13.24
C GLY A 160 24.95 15.41 -12.68
N PRO A 161 25.55 15.61 -11.51
CA PRO A 161 26.40 14.62 -10.86
C PRO A 161 25.62 13.49 -10.16
N ILE A 162 24.30 13.60 -10.08
CA ILE A 162 23.45 12.63 -9.37
C ILE A 162 23.00 11.56 -10.35
N SER A 163 23.20 10.30 -9.99
CA SER A 163 22.70 9.14 -10.72
C SER A 163 21.76 8.33 -9.84
N GLY A 164 20.74 7.75 -10.45
CA GLY A 164 19.78 6.88 -9.79
C GLY A 164 19.19 5.86 -10.76
N VAL A 165 18.37 4.98 -10.21
CA VAL A 165 17.69 3.93 -10.96
C VAL A 165 16.20 4.02 -10.65
N VAL A 166 15.37 3.87 -11.68
CA VAL A 166 13.90 3.78 -11.53
C VAL A 166 13.57 2.49 -10.80
N THR A 167 12.90 2.59 -9.67
CA THR A 167 12.39 1.43 -8.91
C THR A 167 11.02 1.00 -9.42
N SER A 168 10.13 1.95 -9.64
CA SER A 168 8.79 1.72 -10.22
C SER A 168 8.47 2.74 -11.29
N GLY A 169 7.88 2.31 -12.43
CA GLY A 169 7.50 3.17 -13.55
C GLY A 169 6.80 2.43 -14.69
#